data_dd053731e4fd84f68d094130e4480f27
#
_entry.id   dd053731e4fd84f68d094130e4480f27
#
_cell.length_a   1.000
_cell.length_b   1.000
_cell.length_c   1.000
_cell.angle_alpha   90.00
_cell.angle_beta   90.00
_cell.angle_gamma   90.00
#
_symmetry.space_group_name_H-M   'P 1'
#
loop_
_entity.id
_entity.type
_entity.pdbx_description
1 polymer ?
#
loop_
_entity_poly.entity_id
_entity_poly.type
_entity_poly.pdbx_seq_one_letter_code
_entity_poly.pdbx_strand_id
1 'polypeptide(L)'
;MSVVNPAGTFINGPDGKLEAKYVQGKSSTAPTVLILHPHPEYGGTMNNKVVYNAFHTFLKNGFSVCRFNFRGVGKSEGKFDNGQGELSDAAAVLDWIQRQNPTTNESWIVGFSFGSLICMQLLMRRPEIYRFIAICPQPNIYDFNFLAPCPSSGMVLYASNDQLVPQDATKALETKLKNQKSINVDFVKIEGANHFFAGKDKEFNTAIEKYIKKESRF
;
A
#
# COMPACT_ATOMS: atom_id res chain seq x y z
N MET A 1 2.81 5.01 -25.76
CA MET A 1 2.22 6.16 -25.06
C MET A 1 1.41 5.59 -23.92
N SER A 2 1.72 5.93 -22.66
CA SER A 2 0.90 5.51 -21.51
C SER A 2 -0.46 6.22 -21.62
N VAL A 3 -1.55 5.44 -21.69
CA VAL A 3 -2.90 6.01 -21.66
C VAL A 3 -3.15 6.50 -20.23
N VAL A 4 -2.81 7.75 -19.99
CA VAL A 4 -3.30 8.47 -18.80
C VAL A 4 -4.76 8.78 -19.10
N ASN A 5 -5.69 8.09 -18.45
CA ASN A 5 -7.09 8.50 -18.49
C ASN A 5 -7.25 9.74 -17.60
N PRO A 6 -7.37 10.97 -18.13
CA PRO A 6 -7.43 12.20 -17.32
C PRO A 6 -8.76 12.35 -16.56
N ALA A 7 -9.80 11.64 -16.97
CA ALA A 7 -11.04 11.51 -16.21
C ALA A 7 -10.84 10.39 -15.17
N GLY A 8 -11.10 10.67 -13.89
CA GLY A 8 -10.99 9.69 -12.82
C GLY A 8 -11.70 8.38 -13.18
N THR A 9 -11.08 7.26 -12.86
CA THR A 9 -11.67 5.93 -13.06
C THR A 9 -12.59 5.63 -11.89
N PHE A 10 -13.77 5.09 -12.15
CA PHE A 10 -14.62 4.51 -11.13
C PHE A 10 -14.61 2.99 -11.24
N ILE A 11 -14.41 2.34 -10.10
CA ILE A 11 -14.38 0.87 -9.98
C ILE A 11 -15.59 0.46 -9.15
N ASN A 12 -16.32 -0.56 -9.58
CA ASN A 12 -17.43 -1.09 -8.80
C ASN A 12 -16.91 -1.80 -7.57
N GLY A 13 -17.19 -1.26 -6.41
CA GLY A 13 -16.92 -1.85 -5.10
C GLY A 13 -18.15 -2.54 -4.52
N PRO A 14 -18.01 -3.19 -3.36
CA PRO A 14 -19.12 -3.91 -2.70
C PRO A 14 -20.24 -2.99 -2.23
N ASP A 15 -19.94 -1.74 -1.89
CA ASP A 15 -20.89 -0.75 -1.34
C ASP A 15 -21.01 0.49 -2.24
N GLY A 16 -20.85 0.29 -3.55
CA GLY A 16 -20.97 1.35 -4.55
C GLY A 16 -19.67 1.61 -5.32
N LYS A 17 -19.64 2.70 -6.06
CA LYS A 17 -18.50 3.07 -6.90
C LYS A 17 -17.35 3.64 -6.07
N LEU A 18 -16.15 3.22 -6.40
CA LEU A 18 -14.91 3.69 -5.78
C LEU A 18 -14.14 4.57 -6.77
N GLU A 19 -13.83 5.80 -6.35
CA GLU A 19 -13.01 6.73 -7.11
C GLU A 19 -11.55 6.27 -7.11
N ALA A 20 -10.98 6.07 -8.29
CA ALA A 20 -9.62 5.57 -8.44
C ALA A 20 -8.81 6.37 -9.46
N LYS A 21 -7.50 6.26 -9.35
CA LYS A 21 -6.53 6.68 -10.37
C LYS A 21 -5.67 5.49 -10.74
N TYR A 22 -5.75 5.08 -11.99
CA TYR A 22 -4.98 3.99 -12.54
C TYR A 22 -4.14 4.48 -13.72
N VAL A 23 -2.90 4.01 -13.78
CA VAL A 23 -1.99 4.21 -14.91
C VAL A 23 -1.37 2.87 -15.25
N GLN A 24 -1.58 2.42 -16.48
CA GLN A 24 -1.01 1.17 -16.96
C GLN A 24 0.48 1.34 -17.26
N GLY A 25 1.27 0.34 -16.90
CA GLY A 25 2.68 0.23 -17.28
C GLY A 25 2.87 0.11 -18.79
N LYS A 26 4.08 0.37 -19.26
CA LYS A 26 4.37 0.34 -20.70
C LYS A 26 4.41 -1.06 -21.30
N SER A 27 4.75 -2.07 -20.51
CA SER A 27 4.77 -3.47 -20.93
C SER A 27 3.44 -4.15 -20.60
N SER A 28 3.00 -5.09 -21.44
CA SER A 28 1.85 -5.96 -21.13
C SER A 28 2.09 -6.88 -19.93
N THR A 29 3.35 -7.15 -19.62
CA THR A 29 3.78 -7.95 -18.46
C THR A 29 4.21 -7.09 -17.27
N ALA A 30 3.99 -5.76 -17.32
CA ALA A 30 4.34 -4.85 -16.24
C ALA A 30 3.75 -5.34 -14.90
N PRO A 31 4.54 -5.35 -13.82
CA PRO A 31 4.02 -5.68 -12.50
C PRO A 31 2.97 -4.66 -12.07
N THR A 32 2.06 -5.08 -11.22
CA THR A 32 0.98 -4.24 -10.73
C THR A 32 1.22 -3.84 -9.28
N VAL A 33 0.74 -2.66 -8.88
CA VAL A 33 0.71 -2.24 -7.49
C VAL A 33 -0.59 -1.52 -7.15
N LEU A 34 -1.18 -1.93 -6.02
CA LEU A 34 -2.29 -1.25 -5.36
C LEU A 34 -1.79 -0.46 -4.16
N ILE A 35 -2.16 0.83 -4.08
CA ILE A 35 -1.72 1.72 -3.00
C ILE A 35 -2.92 2.21 -2.20
N LEU A 36 -2.88 2.00 -0.87
CA LEU A 36 -3.95 2.26 0.08
C LEU A 36 -3.63 3.48 0.94
N HIS A 37 -4.59 4.39 1.07
CA HIS A 37 -4.44 5.65 1.77
C HIS A 37 -4.66 5.55 3.30
N PRO A 38 -4.25 6.58 4.09
CA PRO A 38 -4.43 6.59 5.54
C PRO A 38 -5.91 6.74 5.93
N HIS A 39 -6.17 6.82 7.24
CA HIS A 39 -7.51 6.73 7.83
C HIS A 39 -8.51 7.69 7.21
N PRO A 40 -9.64 7.17 6.71
CA PRO A 40 -10.68 7.97 6.04
C PRO A 40 -11.20 9.15 6.88
N GLU A 41 -11.53 8.91 8.14
CA GLU A 41 -12.13 9.93 9.01
C GLU A 41 -11.14 10.97 9.53
N TYR A 42 -9.83 10.74 9.35
CA TYR A 42 -8.78 11.72 9.70
C TYR A 42 -8.20 12.42 8.46
N GLY A 43 -9.02 12.62 7.44
CA GLY A 43 -8.64 13.33 6.22
C GLY A 43 -7.79 12.51 5.24
N GLY A 44 -7.75 11.19 5.41
CA GLY A 44 -7.07 10.29 4.48
C GLY A 44 -7.77 10.25 3.13
N THR A 45 -6.99 10.41 2.06
CA THR A 45 -7.46 10.29 0.68
C THR A 45 -6.36 9.69 -0.20
N MET A 46 -6.71 9.19 -1.38
CA MET A 46 -5.73 8.75 -2.38
C MET A 46 -4.76 9.84 -2.82
N ASN A 47 -5.06 11.13 -2.55
CA ASN A 47 -4.21 12.28 -2.87
C ASN A 47 -3.30 12.68 -1.71
N ASN A 48 -3.30 11.95 -0.58
CA ASN A 48 -2.31 12.14 0.47
C ASN A 48 -0.89 12.10 -0.12
N LYS A 49 0.00 12.98 0.36
CA LYS A 49 1.34 13.16 -0.20
C LYS A 49 2.18 11.88 -0.20
N VAL A 50 2.09 11.06 0.84
CA VAL A 50 2.82 9.78 0.94
C VAL A 50 2.31 8.81 -0.13
N VAL A 51 0.99 8.70 -0.30
CA VAL A 51 0.34 7.87 -1.34
C VAL A 51 0.72 8.37 -2.73
N TYR A 52 0.72 9.69 -2.94
CA TYR A 52 1.11 10.31 -4.19
C TYR A 52 2.58 10.02 -4.55
N ASN A 53 3.49 10.17 -3.60
CA ASN A 53 4.90 9.90 -3.79
C ASN A 53 5.16 8.41 -4.11
N ALA A 54 4.54 7.50 -3.37
CA ALA A 54 4.62 6.08 -3.66
C ALA A 54 4.10 5.76 -5.07
N PHE A 55 2.93 6.30 -5.46
CA PHE A 55 2.35 6.14 -6.79
C PHE A 55 3.33 6.52 -7.90
N HIS A 56 3.94 7.69 -7.81
CA HIS A 56 4.88 8.17 -8.83
C HIS A 56 6.20 7.38 -8.83
N THR A 57 6.65 6.92 -7.66
CA THR A 57 7.86 6.10 -7.56
C THR A 57 7.66 4.75 -8.26
N PHE A 58 6.54 4.06 -8.03
CA PHE A 58 6.23 2.81 -8.73
C PHE A 58 6.03 3.02 -10.23
N LEU A 59 5.32 4.08 -10.64
CA LEU A 59 5.10 4.39 -12.05
C LEU A 59 6.43 4.62 -12.79
N LYS A 60 7.36 5.36 -12.18
CA LYS A 60 8.70 5.61 -12.71
C LYS A 60 9.49 4.30 -12.89
N ASN A 61 9.25 3.31 -12.04
CA ASN A 61 9.87 1.99 -12.10
C ASN A 61 9.10 0.98 -12.98
N GLY A 62 8.18 1.44 -13.82
CA GLY A 62 7.56 0.63 -14.88
C GLY A 62 6.29 -0.13 -14.50
N PHE A 63 5.81 0.00 -13.27
CA PHE A 63 4.60 -0.67 -12.78
C PHE A 63 3.32 -0.11 -13.39
N SER A 64 2.30 -0.95 -13.50
CA SER A 64 0.91 -0.55 -13.58
C SER A 64 0.45 -0.18 -12.16
N VAL A 65 0.04 1.06 -11.94
CA VAL A 65 -0.18 1.59 -10.59
C VAL A 65 -1.62 2.04 -10.40
N CYS A 66 -2.24 1.59 -9.32
CA CYS A 66 -3.56 2.02 -8.89
C CYS A 66 -3.53 2.59 -7.46
N ARG A 67 -4.20 3.70 -7.27
CA ARG A 67 -4.60 4.25 -5.97
C ARG A 67 -6.06 4.61 -6.02
N PHE A 68 -6.78 4.49 -4.92
CA PHE A 68 -8.21 4.76 -4.88
C PHE A 68 -8.62 5.37 -3.54
N ASN A 69 -9.78 5.98 -3.50
CA ASN A 69 -10.42 6.42 -2.28
C ASN A 69 -11.28 5.29 -1.72
N PHE A 70 -11.06 4.91 -0.46
CA PHE A 70 -11.95 4.00 0.25
C PHE A 70 -13.40 4.55 0.27
N ARG A 71 -14.36 3.69 0.55
CA ARG A 71 -15.77 4.05 0.72
C ARG A 71 -15.95 5.30 1.57
N GLY A 72 -16.88 6.17 1.18
CA GLY A 72 -17.17 7.42 1.88
C GLY A 72 -16.13 8.53 1.73
N VAL A 73 -15.04 8.31 0.96
CA VAL A 73 -13.98 9.31 0.75
C VAL A 73 -14.05 9.89 -0.66
N GLY A 74 -13.95 11.20 -0.79
CA GLY A 74 -13.96 11.90 -2.08
C GLY A 74 -15.24 11.64 -2.84
N LYS A 75 -15.14 11.02 -4.02
CA LYS A 75 -16.28 10.62 -4.84
C LYS A 75 -16.63 9.13 -4.71
N SER A 76 -16.01 8.41 -3.80
CA SER A 76 -16.38 7.03 -3.49
C SER A 76 -17.68 6.98 -2.73
N GLU A 77 -18.58 6.09 -3.15
CA GLU A 77 -19.85 5.81 -2.47
C GLU A 77 -19.64 4.99 -1.18
N GLY A 78 -20.70 4.76 -0.44
CA GLY A 78 -20.67 4.03 0.82
C GLY A 78 -20.28 4.88 2.02
N LYS A 79 -19.95 4.20 3.14
CA LYS A 79 -19.56 4.82 4.41
C LYS A 79 -18.42 4.03 5.04
N PHE A 80 -17.57 4.71 5.83
CA PHE A 80 -16.52 4.08 6.61
C PHE A 80 -17.07 2.94 7.48
N ASP A 81 -16.41 1.77 7.44
CA ASP A 81 -16.87 0.54 8.09
C ASP A 81 -15.76 -0.11 8.95
N ASN A 82 -14.99 0.72 9.65
CA ASN A 82 -14.00 0.30 10.63
C ASN A 82 -12.97 -0.75 10.11
N GLY A 83 -12.65 -0.68 8.84
CA GLY A 83 -11.70 -1.56 8.17
C GLY A 83 -12.29 -2.78 7.48
N GLN A 84 -13.49 -3.23 7.85
CA GLN A 84 -14.14 -4.40 7.23
C GLN A 84 -14.54 -4.12 5.79
N GLY A 85 -15.26 -3.03 5.58
CA GLY A 85 -15.68 -2.57 4.28
C GLY A 85 -14.49 -2.12 3.43
N GLU A 86 -13.53 -1.39 4.00
CA GLU A 86 -12.32 -0.92 3.32
C GLU A 86 -11.47 -2.10 2.80
N LEU A 87 -11.41 -3.20 3.56
CA LEU A 87 -10.75 -4.42 3.12
C LEU A 87 -11.45 -5.05 1.91
N SER A 88 -12.78 -5.06 1.93
CA SER A 88 -13.59 -5.55 0.80
C SER A 88 -13.45 -4.66 -0.43
N ASP A 89 -13.36 -3.34 -0.24
CA ASP A 89 -13.08 -2.38 -1.31
C ASP A 89 -11.71 -2.64 -1.94
N ALA A 90 -10.67 -2.81 -1.11
CA ALA A 90 -9.31 -3.09 -1.57
C ALA A 90 -9.25 -4.42 -2.36
N ALA A 91 -9.98 -5.45 -1.94
CA ALA A 91 -10.09 -6.71 -2.67
C ALA A 91 -10.74 -6.51 -4.04
N ALA A 92 -11.85 -5.77 -4.12
CA ALA A 92 -12.54 -5.49 -5.39
C ALA A 92 -11.64 -4.69 -6.37
N VAL A 93 -10.90 -3.71 -5.84
CA VAL A 93 -9.94 -2.93 -6.65
C VAL A 93 -8.78 -3.80 -7.14
N LEU A 94 -8.26 -4.68 -6.28
CA LEU A 94 -7.21 -5.63 -6.68
C LEU A 94 -7.70 -6.56 -7.81
N ASP A 95 -8.90 -7.11 -7.70
CA ASP A 95 -9.53 -7.93 -8.74
C ASP A 95 -9.69 -7.15 -10.06
N TRP A 96 -10.05 -5.88 -9.97
CA TRP A 96 -10.15 -5.02 -11.14
C TRP A 96 -8.78 -4.81 -11.80
N ILE A 97 -7.73 -4.52 -11.02
CA ILE A 97 -6.36 -4.35 -11.52
C ILE A 97 -5.88 -5.61 -12.25
N GLN A 98 -6.13 -6.78 -11.69
CA GLN A 98 -5.76 -8.06 -12.29
C GLN A 98 -6.45 -8.28 -13.65
N ARG A 99 -7.74 -7.94 -13.76
CA ARG A 99 -8.47 -7.99 -15.04
C ARG A 99 -7.90 -7.03 -16.09
N GLN A 100 -7.37 -5.86 -15.67
CA GLN A 100 -6.70 -4.93 -16.59
C GLN A 100 -5.29 -5.41 -17.00
N ASN A 101 -4.69 -6.34 -16.26
CA ASN A 101 -3.32 -6.80 -16.45
C ASN A 101 -3.25 -8.34 -16.46
N PRO A 102 -3.94 -9.03 -17.38
CA PRO A 102 -4.10 -10.49 -17.31
C PRO A 102 -2.80 -11.28 -17.54
N THR A 103 -1.78 -10.63 -18.06
CA THR A 103 -0.47 -11.25 -18.36
C THR A 103 0.59 -10.97 -17.27
N THR A 104 0.27 -10.17 -16.25
CA THR A 104 1.20 -9.97 -15.14
C THR A 104 1.23 -11.19 -14.22
N ASN A 105 2.41 -11.50 -13.72
CA ASN A 105 2.63 -12.52 -12.68
C ASN A 105 3.18 -11.94 -11.37
N GLU A 106 3.22 -10.62 -11.25
CA GLU A 106 3.79 -9.92 -10.11
C GLU A 106 2.85 -8.80 -9.64
N SER A 107 2.17 -9.03 -8.52
CA SER A 107 1.27 -8.07 -7.88
C SER A 107 1.83 -7.62 -6.54
N TRP A 108 1.90 -6.31 -6.34
CA TRP A 108 2.34 -5.68 -5.09
C TRP A 108 1.21 -4.94 -4.41
N ILE A 109 1.33 -4.78 -3.10
CA ILE A 109 0.42 -3.94 -2.32
C ILE A 109 1.20 -2.99 -1.42
N VAL A 110 0.76 -1.76 -1.34
CA VAL A 110 1.34 -0.71 -0.49
C VAL A 110 0.24 -0.10 0.36
N GLY A 111 0.49 0.09 1.64
CA GLY A 111 -0.45 0.76 2.53
C GLY A 111 0.24 1.76 3.45
N PHE A 112 -0.37 2.93 3.65
CA PHE A 112 0.11 3.95 4.56
C PHE A 112 -0.80 4.07 5.78
N SER A 113 -0.21 4.03 7.00
CA SER A 113 -0.92 4.21 8.27
C SER A 113 -2.08 3.20 8.39
N PHE A 114 -3.34 3.63 8.50
CA PHE A 114 -4.52 2.75 8.43
C PHE A 114 -4.50 1.86 7.17
N GLY A 115 -4.11 2.42 6.02
CA GLY A 115 -3.97 1.63 4.79
C GLY A 115 -2.97 0.48 4.93
N SER A 116 -1.99 0.55 5.84
CA SER A 116 -1.08 -0.56 6.11
C SER A 116 -1.75 -1.74 6.83
N LEU A 117 -2.74 -1.47 7.68
CA LEU A 117 -3.57 -2.51 8.28
C LEU A 117 -4.34 -3.26 7.19
N ILE A 118 -5.04 -2.51 6.32
CA ILE A 118 -5.81 -3.08 5.20
C ILE A 118 -4.90 -3.84 4.24
N CYS A 119 -3.71 -3.28 3.93
CA CYS A 119 -2.67 -3.93 3.14
C CYS A 119 -2.32 -5.32 3.70
N MET A 120 -1.99 -5.40 4.99
CA MET A 120 -1.57 -6.65 5.63
C MET A 120 -2.74 -7.63 5.84
N GLN A 121 -3.95 -7.15 6.08
CA GLN A 121 -5.14 -8.01 6.12
C GLN A 121 -5.48 -8.61 4.74
N LEU A 122 -5.33 -7.83 3.68
CA LEU A 122 -5.54 -8.30 2.31
C LEU A 122 -4.47 -9.32 1.92
N LEU A 123 -3.21 -9.07 2.27
CA LEU A 123 -2.10 -10.00 2.07
C LEU A 123 -2.39 -11.42 2.63
N MET A 124 -3.03 -11.51 3.80
CA MET A 124 -3.41 -12.79 4.41
C MET A 124 -4.49 -13.57 3.65
N ARG A 125 -5.21 -12.90 2.74
CA ARG A 125 -6.35 -13.47 1.99
C ARG A 125 -6.07 -13.65 0.50
N ARG A 126 -4.97 -13.08 0.02
CA ARG A 126 -4.62 -12.99 -1.40
C ARG A 126 -3.21 -13.52 -1.65
N PRO A 127 -3.06 -14.83 -1.84
CA PRO A 127 -1.75 -15.50 -1.99
C PRO A 127 -1.00 -15.09 -3.25
N GLU A 128 -1.68 -14.48 -4.22
CA GLU A 128 -1.07 -13.94 -5.44
C GLU A 128 -0.31 -12.63 -5.20
N ILE A 129 -0.44 -12.00 -4.04
CA ILE A 129 0.35 -10.80 -3.71
C ILE A 129 1.80 -11.22 -3.47
N TYR A 130 2.67 -10.79 -4.39
CA TYR A 130 4.08 -11.15 -4.40
C TYR A 130 4.89 -10.43 -3.32
N ARG A 131 4.64 -9.12 -3.12
CA ARG A 131 5.35 -8.27 -2.15
C ARG A 131 4.42 -7.23 -1.55
N PHE A 132 4.75 -6.80 -0.34
CA PHE A 132 4.07 -5.68 0.32
C PHE A 132 5.04 -4.59 0.79
N ILE A 133 4.53 -3.36 0.89
CA ILE A 133 5.19 -2.27 1.62
C ILE A 133 4.18 -1.69 2.62
N ALA A 134 4.46 -1.84 3.90
CA ALA A 134 3.69 -1.20 4.96
C ALA A 134 4.42 0.07 5.42
N ILE A 135 3.78 1.22 5.22
CA ILE A 135 4.34 2.53 5.55
C ILE A 135 3.73 3.01 6.86
N CYS A 136 4.55 3.23 7.88
CA CYS A 136 4.15 3.63 9.23
C CYS A 136 2.95 2.82 9.75
N PRO A 137 3.02 1.46 9.79
CA PRO A 137 1.97 0.68 10.42
C PRO A 137 1.83 1.07 11.89
N GLN A 138 0.61 0.95 12.45
CA GLN A 138 0.28 1.42 13.79
C GLN A 138 -0.02 0.23 14.74
N PRO A 139 0.99 -0.58 15.15
CA PRO A 139 0.76 -1.72 16.04
C PRO A 139 0.40 -1.32 17.47
N ASN A 140 0.48 -0.04 17.81
CA ASN A 140 -0.02 0.54 19.05
C ASN A 140 -1.54 0.77 19.05
N ILE A 141 -2.18 0.76 17.88
CA ILE A 141 -3.62 1.00 17.71
C ILE A 141 -4.31 -0.28 17.20
N TYR A 142 -3.70 -0.97 16.23
CA TYR A 142 -4.26 -2.13 15.57
C TYR A 142 -3.51 -3.41 15.94
N ASP A 143 -4.24 -4.50 16.06
CA ASP A 143 -3.64 -5.81 16.28
C ASP A 143 -3.11 -6.40 14.97
N PHE A 144 -1.80 -6.67 14.91
CA PHE A 144 -1.11 -7.36 13.82
C PHE A 144 -0.78 -8.82 14.15
N ASN A 145 -1.43 -9.43 15.15
CA ASN A 145 -1.19 -10.83 15.53
C ASN A 145 -1.57 -11.83 14.44
N PHE A 146 -2.45 -11.45 13.55
CA PHE A 146 -2.84 -12.26 12.40
C PHE A 146 -1.68 -12.53 11.40
N LEU A 147 -0.57 -11.78 11.46
CA LEU A 147 0.62 -11.99 10.61
C LEU A 147 1.54 -13.13 11.11
N ALA A 148 0.98 -14.20 11.63
CA ALA A 148 1.75 -15.35 12.09
C ALA A 148 1.05 -16.67 11.67
N PRO A 149 1.44 -17.26 10.53
CA PRO A 149 2.54 -16.87 9.64
C PRO A 149 2.17 -15.75 8.64
N CYS A 150 3.12 -14.89 8.35
CA CYS A 150 2.98 -13.92 7.27
C CYS A 150 3.26 -14.62 5.92
N PRO A 151 2.40 -14.47 4.90
CA PRO A 151 2.48 -15.29 3.68
C PRO A 151 3.50 -14.79 2.66
N SER A 152 3.99 -13.54 2.77
CA SER A 152 4.87 -12.95 1.78
C SER A 152 5.97 -12.09 2.42
N SER A 153 7.10 -12.00 1.75
CA SER A 153 8.16 -11.05 2.07
C SER A 153 7.75 -9.61 1.74
N GLY A 154 8.32 -8.63 2.42
CA GLY A 154 7.93 -7.26 2.25
C GLY A 154 8.88 -6.25 2.88
N MET A 155 8.44 -4.99 2.92
CA MET A 155 9.14 -3.91 3.61
C MET A 155 8.19 -3.19 4.57
N VAL A 156 8.69 -2.88 5.75
CA VAL A 156 8.11 -1.90 6.66
C VAL A 156 8.97 -0.64 6.60
N LEU A 157 8.40 0.45 6.11
CA LEU A 157 9.04 1.76 6.05
C LEU A 157 8.48 2.64 7.15
N TYR A 158 9.34 3.18 8.03
CA TYR A 158 8.88 3.95 9.19
C TYR A 158 9.75 5.17 9.48
N ALA A 159 9.19 6.11 10.23
CA ALA A 159 9.78 7.40 10.54
C ALA A 159 10.42 7.39 11.93
N SER A 160 11.61 8.00 12.10
CA SER A 160 12.29 8.01 13.41
C SER A 160 11.64 8.96 14.41
N ASN A 161 10.97 10.02 13.94
CA ASN A 161 10.30 11.03 14.76
C ASN A 161 8.77 10.95 14.57
N ASP A 162 8.25 9.72 14.44
CA ASP A 162 6.82 9.48 14.34
C ASP A 162 6.15 9.75 15.70
N GLN A 163 5.22 10.71 15.73
CA GLN A 163 4.48 11.09 16.95
C GLN A 163 3.22 10.24 17.17
N LEU A 164 2.80 9.49 16.14
CA LEU A 164 1.60 8.64 16.19
C LEU A 164 1.95 7.18 16.48
N VAL A 165 3.17 6.76 16.15
CA VAL A 165 3.63 5.37 16.31
C VAL A 165 4.89 5.35 17.17
N PRO A 166 4.80 4.90 18.43
CA PRO A 166 5.96 4.72 19.30
C PRO A 166 6.98 3.75 18.70
N GLN A 167 8.27 4.04 18.86
CA GLN A 167 9.35 3.23 18.29
C GLN A 167 9.40 1.80 18.85
N ASP A 168 9.02 1.62 20.12
CA ASP A 168 8.93 0.31 20.77
C ASP A 168 7.84 -0.57 20.17
N ALA A 169 6.70 0.02 19.79
CA ALA A 169 5.64 -0.69 19.09
C ALA A 169 6.09 -1.18 17.70
N THR A 170 6.81 -0.33 16.94
CA THR A 170 7.40 -0.74 15.66
C THR A 170 8.44 -1.84 15.85
N LYS A 171 9.28 -1.76 16.89
CA LYS A 171 10.29 -2.76 17.21
C LYS A 171 9.69 -4.11 17.62
N ALA A 172 8.56 -4.09 18.33
CA ALA A 172 7.82 -5.32 18.65
C ALA A 172 7.30 -6.01 17.40
N LEU A 173 6.73 -5.26 16.45
CA LEU A 173 6.31 -5.78 15.15
C LEU A 173 7.51 -6.31 14.33
N GLU A 174 8.64 -5.61 14.35
CA GLU A 174 9.87 -6.05 13.70
C GLU A 174 10.35 -7.39 14.24
N THR A 175 10.43 -7.53 15.57
CA THR A 175 10.84 -8.79 16.22
C THR A 175 9.92 -9.94 15.81
N LYS A 176 8.62 -9.71 15.78
CA LYS A 176 7.63 -10.70 15.39
C LYS A 176 7.78 -11.18 13.94
N LEU A 177 7.97 -10.26 13.00
CA LEU A 177 8.09 -10.60 11.59
C LEU A 177 9.46 -11.19 11.24
N LYS A 178 10.54 -10.69 11.83
CA LYS A 178 11.90 -11.22 11.60
C LYS A 178 12.13 -12.63 12.17
N ASN A 179 11.36 -13.05 13.17
CA ASN A 179 11.46 -14.40 13.72
C ASN A 179 10.82 -15.48 12.84
N GLN A 180 10.17 -15.11 11.74
CA GLN A 180 9.56 -16.04 10.80
C GLN A 180 10.57 -16.51 9.75
N LYS A 181 10.76 -17.83 9.62
CA LYS A 181 11.82 -18.41 8.77
C LYS A 181 11.51 -18.39 7.26
N SER A 182 10.25 -18.30 6.88
CA SER A 182 9.80 -18.46 5.48
C SER A 182 9.76 -17.15 4.70
N ILE A 183 9.93 -16.01 5.37
CA ILE A 183 9.84 -14.68 4.79
C ILE A 183 11.02 -13.81 5.19
N ASN A 184 11.28 -12.78 4.37
CA ASN A 184 12.18 -11.69 4.74
C ASN A 184 11.40 -10.37 4.73
N VAL A 185 11.40 -9.65 5.86
CA VAL A 185 10.80 -8.33 5.97
C VAL A 185 11.86 -7.31 6.32
N ASP A 186 12.13 -6.41 5.35
CA ASP A 186 13.08 -5.31 5.54
C ASP A 186 12.41 -4.22 6.39
N PHE A 187 13.04 -3.84 7.50
CA PHE A 187 12.62 -2.68 8.30
C PHE A 187 13.53 -1.50 7.97
N VAL A 188 12.96 -0.50 7.29
CA VAL A 188 13.69 0.67 6.79
C VAL A 188 13.24 1.92 7.54
N LYS A 189 14.15 2.52 8.30
CA LYS A 189 13.92 3.74 9.06
C LYS A 189 14.37 4.96 8.27
N ILE A 190 13.52 6.00 8.18
CA ILE A 190 13.91 7.31 7.65
C ILE A 190 14.21 8.25 8.81
N GLU A 191 15.48 8.59 8.97
CA GLU A 191 15.94 9.44 10.06
C GLU A 191 15.43 10.88 9.94
N GLY A 192 14.97 11.44 11.05
CA GLY A 192 14.41 12.78 11.14
C GLY A 192 13.04 12.96 10.49
N ALA A 193 12.43 11.88 10.00
CA ALA A 193 11.10 11.93 9.42
C ALA A 193 10.01 11.90 10.50
N ASN A 194 8.91 12.62 10.25
CA ASN A 194 7.65 12.45 10.97
C ASN A 194 6.74 11.44 10.25
N HIS A 195 5.55 11.15 10.81
CA HIS A 195 4.58 10.19 10.26
C HIS A 195 4.27 10.40 8.77
N PHE A 196 4.26 11.63 8.30
CA PHE A 196 3.94 12.01 6.91
C PHE A 196 5.17 12.24 6.04
N PHE A 197 6.38 11.96 6.54
CA PHE A 197 7.66 12.17 5.85
C PHE A 197 7.83 13.61 5.31
N ALA A 198 7.32 14.61 6.03
CA ALA A 198 7.41 16.02 5.64
C ALA A 198 8.89 16.43 5.48
N GLY A 199 9.25 16.98 4.31
CA GLY A 199 10.62 17.36 3.98
C GLY A 199 11.59 16.19 3.73
N LYS A 200 11.10 14.95 3.70
CA LYS A 200 11.90 13.72 3.47
C LYS A 200 11.47 12.94 2.21
N ASP A 201 10.91 13.66 1.24
CA ASP A 201 10.39 13.04 0.01
C ASP A 201 11.46 12.27 -0.76
N LYS A 202 12.70 12.81 -0.79
CA LYS A 202 13.81 12.16 -1.50
C LYS A 202 14.22 10.84 -0.85
N GLU A 203 14.41 10.85 0.47
CA GLU A 203 14.78 9.67 1.25
C GLU A 203 13.67 8.60 1.17
N PHE A 204 12.40 9.02 1.28
CA PHE A 204 11.24 8.16 1.12
C PHE A 204 11.21 7.47 -0.25
N ASN A 205 11.28 8.25 -1.33
CA ASN A 205 11.25 7.72 -2.68
C ASN A 205 12.45 6.80 -2.96
N THR A 206 13.64 7.18 -2.46
CA THR A 206 14.87 6.37 -2.62
C THR A 206 14.74 5.02 -1.91
N ALA A 207 14.13 4.97 -0.72
CA ALA A 207 13.92 3.72 0.01
C ALA A 207 13.02 2.76 -0.78
N ILE A 208 11.91 3.26 -1.32
CA ILE A 208 10.99 2.47 -2.16
C ILE A 208 11.68 2.02 -3.46
N GLU A 209 12.39 2.92 -4.17
CA GLU A 209 13.13 2.55 -5.39
C GLU A 209 14.17 1.45 -5.15
N LYS A 210 14.93 1.54 -4.06
CA LYS A 210 15.93 0.51 -3.69
C LYS A 210 15.24 -0.83 -3.45
N TYR A 211 14.11 -0.83 -2.76
CA TYR A 211 13.37 -2.05 -2.48
C TYR A 211 12.78 -2.66 -3.76
N ILE A 212 12.20 -1.85 -4.64
CA ILE A 212 11.73 -2.31 -5.96
C ILE A 212 12.87 -2.96 -6.76
N LYS A 213 14.01 -2.30 -6.88
CA LYS A 213 15.19 -2.82 -7.62
C LYS A 213 15.76 -4.10 -7.03
N LYS A 214 15.61 -4.31 -5.71
CA LYS A 214 16.06 -5.53 -5.01
C LYS A 214 15.12 -6.70 -5.27
N GLU A 215 13.81 -6.46 -5.30
CA GLU A 215 12.80 -7.51 -5.15
C GLU A 215 11.95 -7.75 -6.41
N SER A 216 11.80 -6.77 -7.30
CA SER A 216 11.04 -6.97 -8.54
C SER A 216 11.78 -7.88 -9.51
N ARG A 217 11.03 -8.76 -10.14
CA ARG A 217 11.51 -9.69 -11.18
C ARG A 217 11.37 -9.11 -12.59
N PHE A 218 10.82 -7.90 -12.68
CA PHE A 218 10.56 -7.19 -13.93
C PHE A 218 11.75 -6.35 -14.39
#